data_482a81cb0d8ca776a2f186330c8e1aa1
#
_entry.id   482a81cb0d8ca776a2f186330c8e1aa1
#
_cell.length_a   1.000
_cell.length_b   1.000
_cell.length_c   1.000
_cell.angle_alpha   90.00
_cell.angle_beta   90.00
_cell.angle_gamma   90.00
#
_symmetry.space_group_name_H-M   'P 1'
#
loop_
_entity.id
_entity.type
_entity.pdbx_description
1 polymer ?
#
loop_
_entity_poly.entity_id
_entity_poly.type
_entity_poly.pdbx_seq_one_letter_code
_entity_poly.pdbx_strand_id
1 'polypeptide(L)'
;MKDSRLDQFIHRIKAQRACLNMAARLVAGMDGPILELGLGNGRTYDHLRELFPGRDIYVFERDVSAHPDCIPDAAHLLRGEFKDTVPGALARIGAPAVLIHGDIGSADTSRDAELAAWLGPVLRPLAAPGAVILSDRELGAAIWPPEPLPEDVAPGVYFMYRAVALA
;
A
#
# COMPACT_ATOMS: atom_id res chain seq x y z
N MET A 1 -10.75 -10.80 27.61
CA MET A 1 -10.42 -9.40 27.95
C MET A 1 -10.36 -8.64 26.64
N LYS A 2 -10.95 -7.46 26.55
CA LYS A 2 -10.93 -6.65 25.30
C LYS A 2 -9.56 -5.95 25.20
N ASP A 3 -8.90 -6.06 24.04
CA ASP A 3 -7.62 -5.40 23.81
C ASP A 3 -7.72 -3.89 24.03
N SER A 4 -6.70 -3.31 24.66
CA SER A 4 -6.57 -1.85 24.76
C SER A 4 -6.35 -1.23 23.36
N ARG A 5 -6.56 0.08 23.25
CA ARG A 5 -6.23 0.80 22.00
C ARG A 5 -4.75 0.69 21.65
N LEU A 6 -3.89 0.61 22.65
CA LEU A 6 -2.45 0.41 22.46
C LEU A 6 -2.16 -0.98 21.90
N ASP A 7 -2.80 -2.03 22.43
CA ASP A 7 -2.64 -3.40 21.93
C ASP A 7 -3.13 -3.51 20.48
N GLN A 8 -4.29 -2.93 20.18
CA GLN A 8 -4.84 -2.87 18.80
C GLN A 8 -3.86 -2.16 17.84
N PHE A 9 -3.26 -1.06 18.26
CA PHE A 9 -2.25 -0.35 17.47
C PHE A 9 -1.00 -1.22 17.24
N ILE A 10 -0.49 -1.86 18.29
CA ILE A 10 0.69 -2.75 18.20
C ILE A 10 0.38 -3.92 17.26
N HIS A 11 -0.80 -4.55 17.36
CA HIS A 11 -1.21 -5.65 16.51
C HIS A 11 -1.27 -5.21 15.04
N ARG A 12 -1.86 -4.04 14.75
CA ARG A 12 -1.94 -3.50 13.40
C ARG A 12 -0.55 -3.24 12.80
N ILE A 13 0.35 -2.60 13.54
CA ILE A 13 1.71 -2.29 13.05
C ILE A 13 2.55 -3.55 12.84
N LYS A 14 2.40 -4.56 13.71
CA LYS A 14 3.05 -5.87 13.52
C LYS A 14 2.54 -6.56 12.26
N ALA A 15 1.22 -6.59 12.06
CA ALA A 15 0.59 -7.16 10.85
C ALA A 15 1.06 -6.45 9.59
N GLN A 16 1.06 -5.13 9.56
CA GLN A 16 1.57 -4.31 8.45
C GLN A 16 3.01 -4.70 8.10
N ARG A 17 3.91 -4.73 9.08
CA ARG A 17 5.30 -5.12 8.87
C ARG A 17 5.45 -6.55 8.37
N ALA A 18 4.71 -7.51 8.93
CA ALA A 18 4.75 -8.90 8.49
C ALA A 18 4.30 -9.06 7.03
N CYS A 19 3.20 -8.37 6.65
CA CYS A 19 2.70 -8.36 5.28
C CYS A 19 3.70 -7.71 4.31
N LEU A 20 4.32 -6.58 4.66
CA LEU A 20 5.35 -5.93 3.85
C LEU A 20 6.57 -6.84 3.64
N ASN A 21 7.04 -7.50 4.70
CA ASN A 21 8.15 -8.45 4.61
C ASN A 21 7.82 -9.66 3.73
N MET A 22 6.59 -10.17 3.81
CA MET A 22 6.13 -11.26 2.95
C MET A 22 6.03 -10.80 1.49
N ALA A 23 5.43 -9.63 1.25
CA ALA A 23 5.31 -9.06 -0.08
C ALA A 23 6.68 -8.87 -0.75
N ALA A 24 7.68 -8.40 -0.02
CA ALA A 24 9.03 -8.24 -0.53
C ALA A 24 9.60 -9.57 -1.06
N ARG A 25 9.37 -10.68 -0.36
CA ARG A 25 9.78 -12.01 -0.82
C ARG A 25 9.02 -12.46 -2.06
N LEU A 26 7.71 -12.18 -2.11
CA LEU A 26 6.84 -12.59 -3.22
C LEU A 26 7.15 -11.87 -4.54
N VAL A 27 7.65 -10.63 -4.47
CA VAL A 27 7.98 -9.82 -5.66
C VAL A 27 9.48 -9.68 -5.91
N ALA A 28 10.33 -10.42 -5.20
CA ALA A 28 11.79 -10.29 -5.27
C ALA A 28 12.38 -10.45 -6.69
N GLY A 29 11.77 -11.30 -7.52
CA GLY A 29 12.19 -11.55 -8.92
C GLY A 29 11.48 -10.69 -9.96
N MET A 30 10.67 -9.70 -9.55
CA MET A 30 9.90 -8.85 -10.47
C MET A 30 10.58 -7.49 -10.63
N ASP A 31 10.59 -6.98 -11.86
CA ASP A 31 11.05 -5.62 -12.16
C ASP A 31 9.87 -4.64 -12.20
N GLY A 32 10.04 -3.47 -11.61
CA GLY A 32 9.02 -2.43 -11.58
C GLY A 32 9.05 -1.61 -10.28
N PRO A 33 8.37 -0.47 -10.26
CA PRO A 33 8.31 0.42 -9.11
C PRO A 33 7.41 -0.12 -7.99
N ILE A 34 7.44 0.57 -6.86
CA ILE A 34 6.56 0.37 -5.72
C ILE A 34 5.69 1.62 -5.57
N LEU A 35 4.43 1.44 -5.19
CA LEU A 35 3.53 2.54 -4.85
C LEU A 35 3.17 2.49 -3.37
N GLU A 36 3.30 3.64 -2.72
CA GLU A 36 2.88 3.88 -1.33
C GLU A 36 1.75 4.90 -1.32
N LEU A 37 0.55 4.48 -0.93
CA LEU A 37 -0.63 5.33 -0.83
C LEU A 37 -0.82 5.77 0.61
N GLY A 38 -0.50 7.03 0.89
CA GLY A 38 -0.46 7.60 2.23
C GLY A 38 0.93 7.49 2.85
N LEU A 39 1.59 8.63 3.05
CA LEU A 39 2.91 8.70 3.68
C LEU A 39 2.81 8.69 5.21
N GLY A 40 1.82 9.40 5.74
CA GLY A 40 1.66 9.58 7.19
C GLY A 40 2.95 10.05 7.86
N ASN A 41 3.44 9.28 8.85
CA ASN A 41 4.72 9.55 9.51
C ASN A 41 5.97 9.10 8.72
N GLY A 42 5.80 8.45 7.58
CA GLY A 42 6.89 7.94 6.73
C GLY A 42 7.50 6.61 7.16
N ARG A 43 6.94 5.94 8.17
CA ARG A 43 7.51 4.69 8.72
C ARG A 43 7.48 3.53 7.73
N THR A 44 6.40 3.38 6.98
CA THR A 44 6.27 2.34 5.96
C THR A 44 7.13 2.64 4.75
N TYR A 45 7.19 3.89 4.31
CA TYR A 45 8.11 4.32 3.26
C TYR A 45 9.58 4.04 3.63
N ASP A 46 9.99 4.36 4.86
CA ASP A 46 11.31 4.05 5.37
C ASP A 46 11.60 2.54 5.34
N HIS A 47 10.67 1.72 5.83
CA HIS A 47 10.78 0.27 5.80
C HIS A 47 10.82 -0.30 4.38
N LEU A 48 10.06 0.27 3.44
CA LEU A 48 10.11 -0.12 2.03
C LEU A 48 11.48 0.17 1.40
N ARG A 49 12.13 1.29 1.74
CA ARG A 49 13.49 1.59 1.27
C ARG A 49 14.51 0.54 1.74
N GLU A 50 14.36 0.04 2.98
CA GLU A 50 15.20 -1.03 3.53
C GLU A 50 14.94 -2.38 2.83
N LEU A 51 13.67 -2.70 2.54
CA LEU A 51 13.30 -3.95 1.87
C LEU A 51 13.70 -3.97 0.39
N PHE A 52 13.74 -2.81 -0.26
CA PHE A 52 13.94 -2.67 -1.71
C PHE A 52 15.00 -1.61 -2.04
N PRO A 53 16.27 -1.83 -1.63
CA PRO A 53 17.32 -0.86 -1.87
C PRO A 53 17.50 -0.60 -3.38
N GLY A 54 17.50 0.69 -3.74
CA GLY A 54 17.68 1.13 -5.13
C GLY A 54 16.46 0.98 -6.04
N ARG A 55 15.29 0.61 -5.53
CA ARG A 55 14.04 0.55 -6.29
C ARG A 55 13.28 1.86 -6.17
N ASP A 56 12.68 2.31 -7.26
CA ASP A 56 11.82 3.49 -7.26
C ASP A 56 10.56 3.24 -6.43
N ILE A 57 10.29 4.13 -5.46
CA ILE A 57 9.10 4.10 -4.61
C ILE A 57 8.36 5.42 -4.79
N TYR A 58 7.21 5.37 -5.46
CA TYR A 58 6.36 6.53 -5.66
C TYR A 58 5.34 6.64 -4.53
N VAL A 59 5.29 7.81 -3.90
CA VAL A 59 4.45 8.07 -2.74
C VAL A 59 3.35 9.04 -3.11
N PHE A 60 2.12 8.70 -2.75
CA PHE A 60 0.93 9.55 -2.91
C PHE A 60 0.56 10.12 -1.55
N GLU A 61 0.63 11.43 -1.39
CA GLU A 61 0.31 12.08 -0.11
C GLU A 61 -0.26 13.49 -0.34
N ARG A 62 -1.34 13.79 0.35
CA ARG A 62 -1.95 15.11 0.30
C ARG A 62 -1.18 16.13 1.14
N ASP A 63 -0.94 15.77 2.41
CA ASP A 63 -0.34 16.63 3.41
C ASP A 63 0.90 15.97 4.01
N VAL A 64 2.06 16.38 3.52
CA VAL A 64 3.34 15.80 3.95
C VAL A 64 3.69 16.27 5.36
N SER A 65 3.64 15.34 6.32
CA SER A 65 4.00 15.58 7.74
C SER A 65 4.91 14.49 8.31
N ALA A 66 5.63 13.78 7.44
CA ALA A 66 6.58 12.75 7.83
C ALA A 66 7.87 13.34 8.41
N HIS A 67 8.66 12.48 9.09
CA HIS A 67 10.01 12.83 9.48
C HIS A 67 10.83 13.25 8.25
N PRO A 68 11.68 14.28 8.30
CA PRO A 68 12.43 14.77 7.13
C PRO A 68 13.19 13.69 6.37
N ASP A 69 13.79 12.71 7.08
CA ASP A 69 14.53 11.60 6.48
C ASP A 69 13.63 10.57 5.78
N CYS A 70 12.31 10.65 5.98
CA CYS A 70 11.30 9.77 5.43
C CYS A 70 10.41 10.45 4.38
N ILE A 71 10.84 11.59 3.84
CA ILE A 71 10.13 12.28 2.76
C ILE A 71 10.81 11.92 1.43
N PRO A 72 10.07 11.39 0.42
CA PRO A 72 10.64 11.15 -0.90
C PRO A 72 11.02 12.46 -1.58
N ASP A 73 11.91 12.39 -2.55
CA ASP A 73 12.22 13.54 -3.41
C ASP A 73 11.00 13.95 -4.27
N ALA A 74 11.10 15.12 -4.91
CA ALA A 74 10.00 15.68 -5.68
C ALA A 74 9.61 14.84 -6.92
N ALA A 75 10.52 14.02 -7.46
CA ALA A 75 10.22 13.13 -8.58
C ALA A 75 9.35 11.97 -8.17
N HIS A 76 9.53 11.48 -6.94
CA HIS A 76 8.84 10.31 -6.37
C HIS A 76 7.62 10.67 -5.50
N LEU A 77 7.37 11.96 -5.27
CA LEU A 77 6.20 12.43 -4.51
C LEU A 77 5.09 12.90 -5.45
N LEU A 78 3.94 12.21 -5.43
CA LEU A 78 2.70 12.61 -6.08
C LEU A 78 1.82 13.30 -5.04
N ARG A 79 1.98 14.63 -4.92
CA ARG A 79 1.28 15.42 -3.91
C ARG A 79 -0.12 15.81 -4.37
N GLY A 80 -1.12 15.47 -3.60
CA GLY A 80 -2.54 15.78 -3.84
C GLY A 80 -3.48 14.70 -3.32
N GLU A 81 -4.77 14.93 -3.52
CA GLU A 81 -5.79 13.92 -3.21
C GLU A 81 -5.63 12.69 -4.11
N PHE A 82 -5.93 11.51 -3.60
CA PHE A 82 -5.85 10.28 -4.40
C PHE A 82 -6.70 10.35 -5.67
N LYS A 83 -7.87 10.99 -5.60
CA LYS A 83 -8.77 11.16 -6.76
C LYS A 83 -8.14 11.95 -7.90
N ASP A 84 -7.19 12.83 -7.59
CA ASP A 84 -6.51 13.68 -8.57
C ASP A 84 -5.20 13.04 -9.05
N THR A 85 -4.52 12.28 -8.19
CA THR A 85 -3.16 11.79 -8.45
C THR A 85 -3.11 10.36 -8.96
N VAL A 86 -3.98 9.46 -8.47
CA VAL A 86 -3.93 8.03 -8.82
C VAL A 86 -4.33 7.75 -10.27
N PRO A 87 -5.42 8.35 -10.84
CA PRO A 87 -5.84 8.02 -12.21
C PRO A 87 -4.80 8.33 -13.30
N GLY A 88 -3.98 9.35 -13.10
CA GLY A 88 -2.92 9.75 -14.07
C GLY A 88 -1.54 9.17 -13.77
N ALA A 89 -1.40 8.37 -12.72
CA ALA A 89 -0.11 7.98 -12.17
C ALA A 89 0.72 7.14 -13.14
N LEU A 90 0.11 6.22 -13.90
CA LEU A 90 0.85 5.35 -14.82
C LEU A 90 1.66 6.14 -15.85
N ALA A 91 1.07 7.21 -16.41
CA ALA A 91 1.77 8.05 -17.38
C ALA A 91 2.98 8.78 -16.77
N ARG A 92 2.91 9.15 -15.50
CA ARG A 92 4.02 9.79 -14.78
C ARG A 92 5.11 8.81 -14.35
N ILE A 93 4.70 7.63 -13.89
CA ILE A 93 5.58 6.58 -13.37
C ILE A 93 6.27 5.82 -14.51
N GLY A 94 5.57 5.62 -15.63
CA GLY A 94 6.09 4.99 -16.84
C GLY A 94 6.05 3.46 -16.85
N ALA A 95 5.76 2.81 -15.72
CA ALA A 95 5.65 1.36 -15.62
C ALA A 95 4.64 0.96 -14.52
N PRO A 96 3.94 -0.18 -14.67
CA PRO A 96 3.09 -0.70 -13.60
C PRO A 96 3.93 -1.22 -12.42
N ALA A 97 3.38 -1.08 -11.23
CA ALA A 97 4.05 -1.42 -9.99
C ALA A 97 4.02 -2.92 -9.68
N VAL A 98 5.07 -3.43 -9.05
CA VAL A 98 5.14 -4.80 -8.56
C VAL A 98 4.60 -4.95 -7.14
N LEU A 99 4.54 -3.84 -6.42
CA LEU A 99 3.96 -3.75 -5.07
C LEU A 99 3.18 -2.44 -4.94
N ILE A 100 1.96 -2.53 -4.45
CA ILE A 100 1.15 -1.38 -4.05
C ILE A 100 0.80 -1.54 -2.57
N HIS A 101 1.15 -0.57 -1.76
CA HIS A 101 0.80 -0.54 -0.34
C HIS A 101 -0.09 0.66 -0.05
N GLY A 102 -1.17 0.46 0.69
CA GLY A 102 -2.09 1.50 1.14
C GLY A 102 -2.31 1.45 2.65
N ASP A 103 -1.90 2.50 3.34
CA ASP A 103 -2.29 2.80 4.72
C ASP A 103 -3.23 4.00 4.68
N ILE A 104 -4.50 3.73 4.33
CA ILE A 104 -5.50 4.73 3.97
C ILE A 104 -6.53 4.97 5.08
N GLY A 105 -6.46 4.17 6.15
CA GLY A 105 -7.39 4.22 7.26
C GLY A 105 -7.29 5.50 8.07
N SER A 106 -8.45 6.05 8.41
CA SER A 106 -8.60 7.23 9.27
C SER A 106 -9.50 6.91 10.47
N ALA A 107 -9.91 7.95 11.20
CA ALA A 107 -10.90 7.81 12.26
C ALA A 107 -12.35 7.67 11.72
N ASP A 108 -12.59 7.99 10.44
CA ASP A 108 -13.89 7.91 9.77
C ASP A 108 -13.98 6.63 8.93
N THR A 109 -14.54 5.58 9.53
CA THR A 109 -14.65 4.27 8.91
C THR A 109 -15.55 4.24 7.66
N SER A 110 -16.57 5.11 7.58
CA SER A 110 -17.45 5.21 6.41
C SER A 110 -16.71 5.79 5.23
N ARG A 111 -15.97 6.87 5.44
CA ARG A 111 -15.11 7.49 4.43
C ARG A 111 -14.00 6.55 3.98
N ASP A 112 -13.40 5.81 4.91
CA ASP A 112 -12.37 4.80 4.60
C ASP A 112 -12.92 3.70 3.70
N ALA A 113 -14.14 3.20 3.96
CA ALA A 113 -14.79 2.18 3.14
C ALA A 113 -15.13 2.69 1.73
N GLU A 114 -15.62 3.91 1.61
CA GLU A 114 -15.88 4.56 0.30
C GLU A 114 -14.58 4.75 -0.50
N LEU A 115 -13.52 5.19 0.16
CA LEU A 115 -12.21 5.37 -0.45
C LEU A 115 -11.63 4.03 -0.91
N ALA A 116 -11.70 3.00 -0.09
CA ALA A 116 -11.23 1.65 -0.43
C ALA A 116 -11.99 1.06 -1.62
N ALA A 117 -13.32 1.20 -1.64
CA ALA A 117 -14.15 0.73 -2.73
C ALA A 117 -13.85 1.45 -4.06
N TRP A 118 -13.51 2.74 -4.01
CA TRP A 118 -13.07 3.51 -5.17
C TRP A 118 -11.65 3.13 -5.61
N LEU A 119 -10.72 2.97 -4.67
CA LEU A 119 -9.32 2.62 -4.97
C LEU A 119 -9.20 1.25 -5.64
N GLY A 120 -9.95 0.25 -5.19
CA GLY A 120 -9.87 -1.11 -5.70
C GLY A 120 -9.80 -1.18 -7.24
N PRO A 121 -10.82 -0.71 -7.98
CA PRO A 121 -10.79 -0.73 -9.44
C PRO A 121 -9.78 0.24 -10.06
N VAL A 122 -9.54 1.40 -9.46
CA VAL A 122 -8.67 2.46 -10.01
C VAL A 122 -7.19 2.06 -9.96
N LEU A 123 -6.79 1.21 -9.02
CA LEU A 123 -5.42 0.69 -8.93
C LEU A 123 -5.10 -0.40 -9.97
N ARG A 124 -6.09 -1.02 -10.62
CA ARG A 124 -5.85 -2.13 -11.57
C ARG A 124 -4.83 -1.81 -12.66
N PRO A 125 -4.91 -0.69 -13.39
CA PRO A 125 -3.94 -0.37 -14.44
C PRO A 125 -2.54 -0.04 -13.90
N LEU A 126 -2.41 0.22 -12.59
CA LEU A 126 -1.14 0.53 -11.95
C LEU A 126 -0.41 -0.71 -11.45
N ALA A 127 -1.06 -1.88 -11.39
CA ALA A 127 -0.49 -3.13 -10.91
C ALA A 127 0.02 -3.99 -12.07
N ALA A 128 1.29 -4.40 -12.02
CA ALA A 128 1.82 -5.40 -12.94
C ALA A 128 1.15 -6.77 -12.71
N PRO A 129 1.01 -7.62 -13.74
CA PRO A 129 0.58 -8.99 -13.52
C PRO A 129 1.47 -9.71 -12.49
N GLY A 130 0.86 -10.32 -11.48
CA GLY A 130 1.59 -10.94 -10.38
C GLY A 130 2.02 -9.98 -9.26
N ALA A 131 1.74 -8.69 -9.37
CA ALA A 131 2.02 -7.73 -8.31
C ALA A 131 1.27 -8.08 -7.02
N VAL A 132 1.83 -7.68 -5.89
CA VAL A 132 1.17 -7.78 -4.58
C VAL A 132 0.55 -6.44 -4.22
N ILE A 133 -0.68 -6.46 -3.75
CA ILE A 133 -1.38 -5.29 -3.22
C ILE A 133 -1.63 -5.50 -1.74
N LEU A 134 -1.24 -4.54 -0.92
CA LEU A 134 -1.42 -4.53 0.53
C LEU A 134 -2.29 -3.36 0.94
N SER A 135 -3.19 -3.57 1.90
CA SER A 135 -3.98 -2.48 2.45
C SER A 135 -4.43 -2.75 3.88
N ASP A 136 -4.57 -1.68 4.67
CA ASP A 136 -5.22 -1.71 5.98
C ASP A 136 -6.76 -1.67 5.86
N ARG A 137 -7.29 -1.56 4.64
CA ARG A 137 -8.72 -1.61 4.29
C ARG A 137 -8.96 -2.61 3.18
N GLU A 138 -10.13 -3.21 3.18
CA GLU A 138 -10.54 -4.15 2.14
C GLU A 138 -10.78 -3.43 0.80
N LEU A 139 -10.02 -3.82 -0.25
CA LEU A 139 -10.09 -3.23 -1.59
C LEU A 139 -11.05 -3.97 -2.54
N GLY A 140 -11.75 -4.98 -2.05
CA GLY A 140 -12.74 -5.78 -2.80
C GLY A 140 -12.15 -7.06 -3.40
N ALA A 141 -12.49 -8.20 -2.80
CA ALA A 141 -12.05 -9.54 -3.24
C ALA A 141 -12.57 -9.91 -4.64
N ALA A 142 -13.66 -9.29 -5.12
CA ALA A 142 -14.14 -9.47 -6.48
C ALA A 142 -13.23 -8.84 -7.54
N ILE A 143 -12.40 -7.86 -7.13
CA ILE A 143 -11.47 -7.13 -8.02
C ILE A 143 -10.07 -7.73 -7.90
N TRP A 144 -9.66 -8.06 -6.69
CA TRP A 144 -8.34 -8.54 -6.33
C TRP A 144 -8.43 -9.92 -5.67
N PRO A 145 -7.96 -11.01 -6.31
CA PRO A 145 -7.85 -12.31 -5.65
C PRO A 145 -7.04 -12.21 -4.36
N PRO A 146 -7.56 -12.71 -3.23
CA PRO A 146 -6.83 -12.69 -1.97
C PRO A 146 -5.51 -13.48 -2.06
N GLU A 147 -4.46 -12.92 -1.50
CA GLU A 147 -3.18 -13.60 -1.23
C GLU A 147 -3.19 -14.07 0.23
N PRO A 148 -2.69 -15.26 0.56
CA PRO A 148 -2.56 -15.71 1.93
C PRO A 148 -1.80 -14.73 2.81
N LEU A 149 -2.31 -14.49 4.03
CA LEU A 149 -1.63 -13.67 5.02
C LEU A 149 -0.48 -14.46 5.69
N PRO A 150 0.54 -13.77 6.25
CA PRO A 150 1.49 -14.39 7.16
C PRO A 150 0.78 -15.08 8.33
N GLU A 151 1.34 -16.19 8.83
CA GLU A 151 0.72 -17.04 9.87
C GLU A 151 0.40 -16.28 11.17
N ASP A 152 1.18 -15.25 11.47
CA ASP A 152 1.03 -14.40 12.66
C ASP A 152 0.09 -13.21 12.49
N VAL A 153 -0.56 -13.09 11.32
CA VAL A 153 -1.51 -12.02 11.00
C VAL A 153 -2.94 -12.54 11.01
N ALA A 154 -3.73 -12.06 11.95
CA ALA A 154 -5.15 -12.43 12.04
C ALA A 154 -5.95 -11.86 10.83
N PRO A 155 -6.90 -12.62 10.28
CA PRO A 155 -7.81 -12.13 9.23
C PRO A 155 -8.53 -10.84 9.63
N GLY A 156 -8.65 -9.90 8.69
CA GLY A 156 -9.34 -8.63 8.90
C GLY A 156 -8.51 -7.53 9.57
N VAL A 157 -7.28 -7.83 10.02
CA VAL A 157 -6.35 -6.83 10.55
C VAL A 157 -5.60 -6.12 9.41
N TYR A 158 -5.26 -6.88 8.37
CA TYR A 158 -4.62 -6.40 7.15
C TYR A 158 -5.08 -7.24 5.97
N PHE A 159 -4.92 -6.73 4.74
CA PHE A 159 -5.37 -7.38 3.53
C PHE A 159 -4.24 -7.50 2.53
N MET A 160 -4.11 -8.68 1.92
CA MET A 160 -3.16 -8.95 0.85
C MET A 160 -3.89 -9.51 -0.37
N TYR A 161 -3.46 -9.09 -1.54
CA TYR A 161 -4.03 -9.51 -2.81
C TYR A 161 -2.94 -9.74 -3.84
N ARG A 162 -3.29 -10.55 -4.87
CA ARG A 162 -2.43 -10.78 -6.03
C ARG A 162 -3.08 -10.20 -7.28
N ALA A 163 -2.34 -9.38 -8.03
CA ALA A 163 -2.81 -8.89 -9.32
C ALA A 163 -2.83 -10.01 -10.35
N VAL A 164 -3.96 -10.19 -11.02
CA VAL A 164 -4.08 -11.07 -12.18
C VAL A 164 -3.96 -10.23 -13.46
N ALA A 165 -3.49 -10.87 -14.56
CA ALA A 165 -3.45 -10.23 -15.85
C ALA A 165 -4.84 -9.69 -16.23
N LEU A 166 -4.88 -8.47 -16.79
CA LEU A 166 -6.09 -7.95 -17.41
C LEU A 166 -6.38 -8.82 -18.64
N ALA A 167 -7.59 -9.40 -18.69
CA ALA A 167 -8.05 -10.14 -19.84
C ALA A 167 -8.31 -9.21 -21.03
#